data_f8ccbfa6064e1e7fb270d33944586159
#
_entry.id   f8ccbfa6064e1e7fb270d33944586159
#
_cell.length_a   1.000
_cell.length_b   1.000
_cell.length_c   1.000
_cell.angle_alpha   90.00
_cell.angle_beta   90.00
_cell.angle_gamma   90.00
#
_symmetry.space_group_name_H-M   'P 1'
#
loop_
_entity.id
_entity.type
_entity.pdbx_description
1 polymer ?
#
loop_
_entity_poly.entity_id
_entity_poly.type
_entity_poly.pdbx_seq_one_letter_code
_entity_poly.pdbx_strand_id
1 'polypeptide(L)'
;QGEMGEIVIKGHNIMKGYYKKPEATAEAMRNGWFHSGDIGKFDEDGFLYITDRVKDMIIRGGFNVYPREIEEVMVTHPAVSLAAVVGVPDERHGEEVKAYVILKPGQAVTEDELIDWCKGCMAAYKYPRAIEFRDALPMTATGKILKRELR
;
A
#
# COMPACT_ATOMS: atom_id res chain seq x y z
N GLN A 1 -13.02 13.77 10.64
CA GLN A 1 -13.36 13.65 9.21
C GLN A 1 -12.13 14.02 8.38
N GLY A 2 -11.85 13.26 7.32
CA GLY A 2 -10.71 13.50 6.42
C GLY A 2 -9.35 13.00 6.91
N GLU A 3 -9.18 12.69 8.18
CA GLU A 3 -7.93 12.15 8.73
C GLU A 3 -7.81 10.64 8.45
N MET A 4 -6.60 10.23 8.08
CA MET A 4 -6.27 8.82 7.89
C MET A 4 -5.98 8.15 9.24
N GLY A 5 -6.56 6.97 9.46
CA GLY A 5 -6.32 6.19 10.67
C GLY A 5 -6.59 4.71 10.47
N GLU A 6 -6.12 3.89 11.43
CA GLU A 6 -6.47 2.47 11.43
C GLU A 6 -7.97 2.31 11.72
N ILE A 7 -8.63 1.46 10.93
CA ILE A 7 -10.03 1.12 11.13
C ILE A 7 -10.12 0.13 12.29
N VAL A 8 -10.73 0.57 13.39
CA VAL A 8 -11.00 -0.28 14.56
C VAL A 8 -12.49 -0.52 14.71
N ILE A 9 -12.88 -1.73 15.06
CA ILE A 9 -14.28 -2.16 15.03
C ILE A 9 -14.69 -2.74 16.40
N LYS A 10 -15.86 -2.35 16.88
CA LYS A 10 -16.45 -2.91 18.09
C LYS A 10 -17.93 -3.25 17.85
N GLY A 11 -18.33 -4.47 18.19
CA GLY A 11 -19.71 -4.90 18.01
C GLY A 11 -19.89 -6.39 18.33
N HIS A 12 -21.14 -6.82 18.40
CA HIS A 12 -21.50 -8.22 18.65
C HIS A 12 -21.13 -9.18 17.51
N ASN A 13 -20.89 -8.65 16.33
CA ASN A 13 -20.50 -9.38 15.10
C ASN A 13 -19.00 -9.62 14.99
N ILE A 14 -18.18 -9.10 15.93
CA ILE A 14 -16.74 -9.32 15.92
C ILE A 14 -16.41 -10.73 16.42
N MET A 15 -15.45 -11.36 15.76
CA MET A 15 -14.96 -12.70 16.12
C MET A 15 -14.47 -12.74 17.56
N LYS A 16 -14.56 -13.90 18.22
CA LYS A 16 -13.98 -14.14 19.56
C LYS A 16 -12.45 -14.21 19.55
N GLY A 17 -11.86 -14.56 18.42
CA GLY A 17 -10.42 -14.70 18.24
C GLY A 17 -10.05 -15.66 17.11
N TYR A 18 -8.76 -15.75 16.83
CA TYR A 18 -8.20 -16.70 15.86
C TYR A 18 -8.07 -18.09 16.50
N TYR A 19 -8.55 -19.10 15.78
CA TYR A 19 -8.53 -20.49 16.25
C TYR A 19 -7.09 -20.95 16.55
N LYS A 20 -6.85 -21.38 17.82
CA LYS A 20 -5.55 -21.85 18.32
C LYS A 20 -4.40 -20.85 18.14
N LYS A 21 -4.68 -19.53 18.06
CA LYS A 21 -3.69 -18.46 17.93
C LYS A 21 -3.96 -17.36 18.95
N PRO A 22 -3.69 -17.59 20.25
CA PRO A 22 -3.98 -16.62 21.30
C PRO A 22 -3.17 -15.33 21.16
N GLU A 23 -1.89 -15.41 20.77
CA GLU A 23 -1.03 -14.24 20.59
C GLU A 23 -1.54 -13.33 19.46
N ALA A 24 -1.84 -13.91 18.29
CA ALA A 24 -2.43 -13.15 17.19
C ALA A 24 -3.81 -12.56 17.55
N THR A 25 -4.56 -13.25 18.40
CA THR A 25 -5.84 -12.72 18.93
C THR A 25 -5.61 -11.52 19.82
N ALA A 26 -4.66 -11.60 20.76
CA ALA A 26 -4.32 -10.50 21.66
C ALA A 26 -3.78 -9.27 20.88
N GLU A 27 -3.00 -9.50 19.83
CA GLU A 27 -2.51 -8.45 18.94
C GLU A 27 -3.65 -7.73 18.20
N ALA A 28 -4.62 -8.50 17.69
CA ALA A 28 -5.75 -7.94 16.93
C ALA A 28 -6.85 -7.35 17.84
N MET A 29 -6.96 -7.84 19.08
CA MET A 29 -7.98 -7.39 20.05
C MET A 29 -7.35 -6.53 21.15
N ARG A 30 -7.27 -5.23 20.94
CA ARG A 30 -6.67 -4.30 21.89
C ARG A 30 -7.72 -3.35 22.47
N ASN A 31 -7.72 -3.16 23.77
CA ASN A 31 -8.62 -2.23 24.48
C ASN A 31 -10.12 -2.46 24.18
N GLY A 32 -10.51 -3.71 23.88
CA GLY A 32 -11.89 -4.07 23.57
C GLY A 32 -12.32 -3.72 22.14
N TRP A 33 -11.38 -3.38 21.26
CA TRP A 33 -11.58 -3.11 19.84
C TRP A 33 -10.81 -4.13 18.98
N PHE A 34 -11.43 -4.53 17.89
CA PHE A 34 -10.77 -5.28 16.83
C PHE A 34 -10.02 -4.33 15.91
N HIS A 35 -8.72 -4.49 15.81
CA HIS A 35 -7.84 -3.75 14.91
C HIS A 35 -7.81 -4.48 13.57
N SER A 36 -8.42 -3.89 12.54
CA SER A 36 -8.55 -4.55 11.23
C SER A 36 -7.22 -4.66 10.47
N GLY A 37 -6.26 -3.79 10.80
CA GLY A 37 -5.04 -3.60 10.04
C GLY A 37 -5.24 -2.89 8.71
N ASP A 38 -6.44 -2.36 8.46
CA ASP A 38 -6.75 -1.54 7.30
C ASP A 38 -6.76 -0.05 7.70
N ILE A 39 -6.25 0.80 6.83
CA ILE A 39 -6.22 2.26 6.98
C ILE A 39 -7.34 2.84 6.15
N GLY A 40 -8.06 3.79 6.70
CA GLY A 40 -9.14 4.47 6.01
C GLY A 40 -9.41 5.87 6.53
N LYS A 41 -10.36 6.52 5.92
CA LYS A 41 -10.89 7.83 6.31
C LYS A 41 -12.38 7.91 6.09
N PHE A 42 -13.04 8.78 6.84
CA PHE A 42 -14.42 9.16 6.57
C PHE A 42 -14.46 10.43 5.71
N ASP A 43 -15.33 10.47 4.72
CA ASP A 43 -15.65 11.69 3.99
C ASP A 43 -16.64 12.60 4.78
N GLU A 44 -17.04 13.70 4.15
CA GLU A 44 -17.97 14.68 4.75
C GLU A 44 -19.37 14.10 4.96
N ASP A 45 -19.77 13.13 4.14
CA ASP A 45 -21.08 12.46 4.22
C ASP A 45 -21.07 11.26 5.18
N GLY A 46 -19.91 10.92 5.76
CA GLY A 46 -19.73 9.83 6.72
C GLY A 46 -19.50 8.46 6.09
N PHE A 47 -19.19 8.38 4.80
CA PHE A 47 -18.77 7.14 4.16
C PHE A 47 -17.33 6.81 4.49
N LEU A 48 -17.07 5.52 4.79
CA LEU A 48 -15.76 5.01 5.08
C LEU A 48 -15.06 4.53 3.80
N TYR A 49 -13.90 5.09 3.51
CA TYR A 49 -13.02 4.69 2.42
C TYR A 49 -11.80 3.96 2.97
N ILE A 50 -11.57 2.73 2.49
CA ILE A 50 -10.36 1.97 2.80
C ILE A 50 -9.27 2.40 1.82
N THR A 51 -8.18 2.94 2.36
CA THR A 51 -7.07 3.48 1.55
C THR A 51 -5.96 2.46 1.39
N ASP A 52 -5.50 1.81 2.47
CA ASP A 52 -4.36 0.89 2.45
C ASP A 52 -4.38 -0.06 3.66
N ARG A 53 -3.30 -0.79 3.87
CA ARG A 53 -3.07 -1.62 5.05
C ARG A 53 -1.93 -1.07 5.90
N VAL A 54 -2.09 -1.14 7.23
CA VAL A 54 -1.07 -0.68 8.20
C VAL A 54 0.30 -1.31 7.90
N LYS A 55 0.34 -2.63 7.63
CA LYS A 55 1.58 -3.37 7.36
C LYS A 55 2.24 -3.05 6.01
N ASP A 56 1.51 -2.46 5.09
CA ASP A 56 2.00 -2.12 3.75
C ASP A 56 2.41 -0.64 3.66
N MET A 57 2.01 0.18 4.64
CA MET A 57 2.42 1.58 4.75
C MET A 57 3.94 1.70 4.84
N ILE A 58 4.50 2.64 4.10
CA ILE A 58 5.93 2.95 4.05
C ILE A 58 6.19 4.17 4.94
N ILE A 59 7.19 4.09 5.80
CA ILE A 59 7.59 5.22 6.65
C ILE A 59 8.86 5.84 6.07
N ARG A 60 8.69 6.82 5.19
CA ARG A 60 9.79 7.49 4.51
C ARG A 60 10.11 8.85 5.16
N GLY A 61 11.24 8.93 5.86
CA GLY A 61 11.68 10.18 6.50
C GLY A 61 10.65 10.77 7.47
N GLY A 62 9.88 9.92 8.16
CA GLY A 62 8.82 10.32 9.08
C GLY A 62 7.45 10.56 8.43
N PHE A 63 7.35 10.49 7.10
CA PHE A 63 6.08 10.60 6.39
C PHE A 63 5.46 9.22 6.16
N ASN A 64 4.16 9.11 6.40
CA ASN A 64 3.38 7.94 6.03
C ASN A 64 3.07 7.99 4.53
N VAL A 65 3.56 7.02 3.79
CA VAL A 65 3.31 6.84 2.35
C VAL A 65 2.47 5.60 2.16
N TYR A 66 1.38 5.74 1.44
CA TYR A 66 0.41 4.69 1.19
C TYR A 66 0.64 4.10 -0.20
N PRO A 67 1.16 2.86 -0.32
CA PRO A 67 1.47 2.23 -1.61
C PRO A 67 0.33 2.25 -2.61
N ARG A 68 -0.89 1.99 -2.15
CA ARG A 68 -2.05 1.94 -3.03
C ARG A 68 -2.34 3.27 -3.74
N GLU A 69 -2.16 4.39 -3.06
CA GLU A 69 -2.31 5.71 -3.66
C GLU A 69 -1.35 5.90 -4.85
N ILE A 70 -0.11 5.43 -4.70
CA ILE A 70 0.90 5.51 -5.75
C ILE A 70 0.57 4.53 -6.89
N GLU A 71 0.18 3.30 -6.57
CA GLU A 71 -0.22 2.28 -7.54
C GLU A 71 -1.39 2.75 -8.40
N GLU A 72 -2.41 3.35 -7.78
CA GLU A 72 -3.59 3.91 -8.47
C GLU A 72 -3.19 5.04 -9.44
N VAL A 73 -2.26 5.90 -9.06
CA VAL A 73 -1.72 6.93 -9.95
C VAL A 73 -0.91 6.28 -11.06
N MET A 74 0.03 5.37 -10.77
CA MET A 74 0.91 4.77 -11.77
C MET A 74 0.15 4.02 -12.87
N VAL A 75 -0.95 3.35 -12.56
CA VAL A 75 -1.76 2.63 -13.58
C VAL A 75 -2.52 3.56 -14.52
N THR A 76 -2.59 4.87 -14.22
CA THR A 76 -3.13 5.87 -15.17
C THR A 76 -2.14 6.22 -16.29
N HIS A 77 -0.85 5.87 -16.13
CA HIS A 77 0.15 6.05 -17.19
C HIS A 77 -0.16 5.14 -18.39
N PRO A 78 -0.11 5.64 -19.65
CA PRO A 78 -0.50 4.87 -20.84
C PRO A 78 0.20 3.53 -21.00
N ALA A 79 1.48 3.45 -20.64
CA ALA A 79 2.29 2.23 -20.80
C ALA A 79 2.17 1.23 -19.63
N VAL A 80 1.62 1.62 -18.48
CA VAL A 80 1.57 0.76 -17.29
C VAL A 80 0.32 -0.11 -17.29
N SER A 81 0.52 -1.42 -17.12
CA SER A 81 -0.56 -2.40 -16.94
C SER A 81 -0.86 -2.66 -15.47
N LEU A 82 0.19 -2.82 -14.68
CA LEU A 82 0.08 -3.13 -13.26
C LEU A 82 1.29 -2.54 -12.51
N ALA A 83 1.07 -2.05 -11.31
CA ALA A 83 2.12 -1.59 -10.42
C ALA A 83 1.96 -2.19 -9.02
N ALA A 84 3.07 -2.48 -8.36
CA ALA A 84 3.13 -2.84 -6.95
C ALA A 84 4.21 -2.00 -6.27
N VAL A 85 3.84 -1.29 -5.22
CA VAL A 85 4.73 -0.40 -4.49
C VAL A 85 5.02 -0.96 -3.12
N VAL A 86 6.30 -0.93 -2.74
CA VAL A 86 6.79 -1.40 -1.43
C VAL A 86 7.83 -0.43 -0.86
N GLY A 87 7.98 -0.45 0.45
CA GLY A 87 9.13 0.14 1.13
C GLY A 87 10.32 -0.80 1.06
N VAL A 88 11.48 -0.26 0.75
CA VAL A 88 12.77 -0.95 0.84
C VAL A 88 13.65 -0.22 1.84
N PRO A 89 14.55 -0.91 2.57
CA PRO A 89 15.42 -0.26 3.54
C PRO A 89 16.27 0.85 2.89
N ASP A 90 16.35 2.00 3.54
CA ASP A 90 17.15 3.15 3.12
C ASP A 90 17.85 3.77 4.34
N GLU A 91 19.17 4.00 4.24
CA GLU A 91 19.99 4.49 5.36
C GLU A 91 19.61 5.91 5.80
N ARG A 92 19.12 6.74 4.89
CA ARG A 92 18.82 8.16 5.13
C ARG A 92 17.38 8.37 5.60
N HIS A 93 16.43 7.64 5.04
CA HIS A 93 15.01 7.87 5.26
C HIS A 93 14.32 6.73 6.05
N GLY A 94 15.07 5.69 6.44
CA GLY A 94 14.53 4.46 7.04
C GLY A 94 13.97 3.52 5.97
N GLU A 95 13.00 4.00 5.19
CA GLU A 95 12.50 3.31 4.01
C GLU A 95 12.50 4.24 2.80
N GLU A 96 12.68 3.65 1.61
CA GLU A 96 12.53 4.32 0.32
C GLU A 96 11.44 3.64 -0.51
N VAL A 97 10.76 4.42 -1.33
CA VAL A 97 9.65 3.94 -2.16
C VAL A 97 10.19 3.29 -3.42
N LYS A 98 9.92 1.99 -3.61
CA LYS A 98 10.24 1.22 -4.81
C LYS A 98 8.97 0.70 -5.46
N ALA A 99 8.89 0.81 -6.79
CA ALA A 99 7.81 0.27 -7.59
C ALA A 99 8.27 -0.90 -8.46
N TYR A 100 7.44 -1.94 -8.54
CA TYR A 100 7.56 -3.02 -9.51
C TYR A 100 6.44 -2.85 -10.54
N VAL A 101 6.77 -2.83 -11.82
CA VAL A 101 5.85 -2.44 -12.90
C VAL A 101 5.80 -3.48 -13.99
N ILE A 102 4.58 -3.82 -14.40
CA ILE A 102 4.32 -4.57 -15.63
C ILE A 102 3.83 -3.58 -16.69
N LEU A 103 4.48 -3.57 -17.84
CA LEU A 103 4.05 -2.75 -18.97
C LEU A 103 2.93 -3.43 -19.77
N LYS A 104 2.15 -2.64 -20.44
CA LYS A 104 1.18 -3.15 -21.44
C LYS A 104 1.92 -3.73 -22.64
N PRO A 105 1.36 -4.75 -23.31
CA PRO A 105 1.97 -5.32 -24.50
C PRO A 105 2.29 -4.26 -25.57
N GLY A 106 3.53 -4.28 -26.06
CA GLY A 106 4.00 -3.37 -27.11
C GLY A 106 4.30 -1.94 -26.63
N GLN A 107 4.14 -1.64 -25.34
CA GLN A 107 4.53 -0.35 -24.76
C GLN A 107 5.96 -0.41 -24.21
N ALA A 108 6.64 0.74 -24.24
CA ALA A 108 7.94 0.93 -23.65
C ALA A 108 7.99 2.28 -22.93
N VAL A 109 8.65 2.32 -21.81
CA VAL A 109 8.98 3.53 -21.04
C VAL A 109 10.20 3.20 -20.20
N THR A 110 11.11 4.15 -20.03
CA THR A 110 12.27 3.97 -19.17
C THR A 110 11.91 4.23 -17.70
N GLU A 111 12.78 3.79 -16.79
CA GLU A 111 12.63 4.07 -15.35
C GLU A 111 12.58 5.58 -15.10
N ASP A 112 13.53 6.34 -15.66
CA ASP A 112 13.62 7.78 -15.46
C ASP A 112 12.38 8.52 -15.98
N GLU A 113 11.88 8.16 -17.16
CA GLU A 113 10.67 8.76 -17.74
C GLU A 113 9.43 8.51 -16.83
N LEU A 114 9.30 7.30 -16.30
CA LEU A 114 8.17 6.97 -15.43
C LEU A 114 8.31 7.62 -14.05
N ILE A 115 9.52 7.73 -13.50
CA ILE A 115 9.78 8.49 -12.27
C ILE A 115 9.45 9.97 -12.48
N ASP A 116 9.89 10.58 -13.58
CA ASP A 116 9.62 11.99 -13.88
C ASP A 116 8.13 12.26 -14.08
N TRP A 117 7.43 11.32 -14.70
CA TRP A 117 5.97 11.39 -14.79
C TRP A 117 5.32 11.34 -13.39
N CYS A 118 5.75 10.43 -12.52
CA CYS A 118 5.26 10.34 -11.16
C CYS A 118 5.50 11.62 -10.34
N LYS A 119 6.66 12.29 -10.53
CA LYS A 119 6.96 13.59 -9.90
C LYS A 119 5.94 14.67 -10.24
N GLY A 120 5.39 14.64 -11.45
CA GLY A 120 4.34 15.56 -11.89
C GLY A 120 2.96 15.27 -11.30
N CYS A 121 2.73 14.05 -10.81
CA CYS A 121 1.41 13.57 -10.39
C CYS A 121 1.23 13.49 -8.88
N MET A 122 2.30 13.54 -8.08
CA MET A 122 2.23 13.34 -6.64
C MET A 122 3.29 14.14 -5.86
N ALA A 123 3.08 14.24 -4.56
CA ALA A 123 3.99 14.96 -3.67
C ALA A 123 5.40 14.37 -3.66
N ALA A 124 6.41 15.22 -3.43
CA ALA A 124 7.82 14.85 -3.51
C ALA A 124 8.26 13.69 -2.60
N TYR A 125 7.59 13.46 -1.49
CA TYR A 125 7.91 12.36 -0.58
C TYR A 125 7.25 11.03 -0.98
N LYS A 126 6.29 11.02 -1.94
CA LYS A 126 5.49 9.85 -2.32
C LYS A 126 6.04 9.09 -3.53
N TYR A 127 6.53 9.80 -4.56
CA TYR A 127 6.87 9.14 -5.82
C TYR A 127 8.02 8.12 -5.66
N PRO A 128 7.99 7.01 -6.42
CA PRO A 128 9.04 5.99 -6.38
C PRO A 128 10.41 6.56 -6.74
N ARG A 129 11.45 6.11 -6.05
CA ARG A 129 12.86 6.45 -6.36
C ARG A 129 13.57 5.37 -7.16
N ALA A 130 12.98 4.20 -7.21
CA ALA A 130 13.44 3.10 -8.02
C ALA A 130 12.23 2.40 -8.65
N ILE A 131 12.35 2.02 -9.90
CA ILE A 131 11.37 1.23 -10.62
C ILE A 131 12.03 0.01 -11.22
N GLU A 132 11.42 -1.14 -11.02
CA GLU A 132 11.86 -2.40 -11.60
C GLU A 132 10.76 -2.96 -12.52
N PHE A 133 11.07 -3.11 -13.80
CA PHE A 133 10.12 -3.71 -14.75
C PHE A 133 10.18 -5.23 -14.63
N ARG A 134 9.00 -5.86 -14.63
CA ARG A 134 8.83 -7.31 -14.57
C ARG A 134 7.77 -7.80 -15.52
N ASP A 135 7.91 -9.04 -15.99
CA ASP A 135 6.90 -9.71 -16.81
C ASP A 135 5.72 -10.21 -15.97
N ALA A 136 5.96 -10.51 -14.69
CA ALA A 136 4.94 -10.97 -13.75
C ALA A 136 5.25 -10.52 -12.31
N LEU A 137 4.21 -10.36 -11.51
CA LEU A 137 4.30 -10.12 -10.07
C LEU A 137 3.85 -11.37 -9.31
N PRO A 138 4.42 -11.65 -8.12
CA PRO A 138 3.97 -12.74 -7.28
C PRO A 138 2.54 -12.50 -6.82
N MET A 139 1.66 -13.46 -7.04
CA MET A 139 0.23 -13.35 -6.72
C MET A 139 -0.28 -14.58 -5.98
N THR A 140 -1.30 -14.37 -5.15
CA THR A 140 -2.12 -15.45 -4.61
C THR A 140 -2.96 -16.09 -5.71
N ALA A 141 -3.53 -17.29 -5.44
CA ALA A 141 -4.49 -17.93 -6.33
C ALA A 141 -5.75 -17.06 -6.61
N THR A 142 -6.03 -16.09 -5.77
CA THR A 142 -7.14 -15.13 -5.92
C THR A 142 -6.76 -13.85 -6.66
N GLY A 143 -5.53 -13.77 -7.22
CA GLY A 143 -5.06 -12.60 -7.98
C GLY A 143 -4.56 -11.43 -7.13
N LYS A 144 -4.36 -11.62 -5.81
CA LYS A 144 -3.82 -10.56 -4.94
C LYS A 144 -2.29 -10.59 -4.95
N ILE A 145 -1.67 -9.44 -5.18
CA ILE A 145 -0.20 -9.29 -5.17
C ILE A 145 0.37 -9.60 -3.77
N LEU A 146 1.41 -10.44 -3.74
CA LEU A 146 2.14 -10.83 -2.54
C LEU A 146 3.31 -9.85 -2.29
N LYS A 147 3.00 -8.64 -1.81
CA LYS A 147 4.01 -7.58 -1.57
C LYS A 147 5.18 -8.03 -0.67
N ARG A 148 4.96 -9.01 0.23
CA ARG A 148 6.02 -9.57 1.08
C ARG A 148 7.15 -10.27 0.29
N GLU A 149 6.88 -10.69 -0.94
CA GLU A 149 7.86 -11.34 -1.83
C GLU A 149 8.59 -10.32 -2.73
N LEU A 150 8.24 -9.03 -2.60
CA LEU A 150 8.83 -7.91 -3.33
C LEU A 150 9.72 -7.03 -2.45
N ARG A 151 9.76 -7.30 -1.14
CA ARG A 151 10.57 -6.59 -0.14
C ARG A 151 11.94 -7.21 0.04
#